data_564dac5199eb1e6f328fdde9392e1e8a
#
_entry.id   564dac5199eb1e6f328fdde9392e1e8a
#
_cell.length_a   1.000
_cell.length_b   1.000
_cell.length_c   1.000
_cell.angle_alpha   90.00
_cell.angle_beta   90.00
_cell.angle_gamma   90.00
#
_symmetry.space_group_name_H-M   'P 1'
#
loop_
_entity.id
_entity.type
_entity.pdbx_description
1 polymer ?
#
loop_
_entity_poly.entity_id
_entity_poly.type
_entity_poly.pdbx_seq_one_letter_code
_entity_poly.pdbx_strand_id
1 'polypeptide(L)'
;MSEEIQVEGEELPHLLLVDDDATFTRVMARAMARRGFRVSTAGSAEEGLLLAQQDVPDFATLDLKMEGDSGLVLLPKLLELDPDMRVVILTGYSSIATAVEAIKRGACNYLCKPADADDVMAALLSQHADLDSLVPDNPMSVDRLQWEHIQRVLGEHEGNISATARALGMHRRTLQRKLQKRPVRR
;
A
#
# COMPACT_ATOMS: atom_id res chain seq x y z
N MET A 1 41.17 -27.37 -21.96
CA MET A 1 40.05 -27.59 -21.01
C MET A 1 39.47 -26.23 -20.70
N SER A 2 38.34 -25.89 -21.34
CA SER A 2 37.69 -24.61 -21.14
C SER A 2 36.71 -24.80 -19.97
N GLU A 3 36.95 -24.14 -18.85
CA GLU A 3 35.98 -24.03 -17.75
C GLU A 3 34.82 -23.19 -18.26
N GLU A 4 33.68 -23.85 -18.52
CA GLU A 4 32.42 -23.17 -18.67
C GLU A 4 32.05 -22.61 -17.30
N ILE A 5 32.16 -21.31 -17.12
CA ILE A 5 31.57 -20.58 -16.00
C ILE A 5 30.06 -20.62 -16.24
N GLN A 6 29.40 -21.55 -15.56
CA GLN A 6 27.94 -21.48 -15.43
C GLN A 6 27.61 -20.22 -14.63
N VAL A 7 27.17 -19.20 -15.31
CA VAL A 7 26.47 -18.07 -14.69
C VAL A 7 25.14 -18.63 -14.21
N GLU A 8 25.04 -18.98 -12.92
CA GLU A 8 23.76 -19.21 -12.26
C GLU A 8 22.92 -17.96 -12.53
N GLY A 9 21.81 -18.14 -13.25
CA GLY A 9 20.91 -17.04 -13.50
C GLY A 9 20.42 -16.52 -12.14
N GLU A 10 20.77 -15.29 -11.79
CA GLU A 10 20.24 -14.63 -10.60
C GLU A 10 18.72 -14.67 -10.70
N GLU A 11 18.07 -15.43 -9.82
CA GLU A 11 16.62 -15.42 -9.70
C GLU A 11 16.19 -14.01 -9.34
N LEU A 12 15.23 -13.47 -10.10
CA LEU A 12 14.69 -12.14 -9.83
C LEU A 12 14.06 -12.10 -8.44
N PRO A 13 14.32 -11.06 -7.64
CA PRO A 13 13.72 -10.93 -6.31
C PRO A 13 12.20 -11.00 -6.39
N HIS A 14 11.58 -11.78 -5.50
CA HIS A 14 10.15 -12.02 -5.47
C HIS A 14 9.44 -10.98 -4.59
N LEU A 15 8.49 -10.27 -5.18
CA LEU A 15 7.63 -9.29 -4.49
C LEU A 15 6.18 -9.76 -4.47
N LEU A 16 5.60 -9.83 -3.29
CA LEU A 16 4.16 -10.07 -3.08
C LEU A 16 3.44 -8.72 -2.85
N LEU A 17 2.45 -8.40 -3.67
CA LEU A 17 1.58 -7.24 -3.50
C LEU A 17 0.21 -7.70 -2.99
N VAL A 18 -0.20 -7.24 -1.80
CA VAL A 18 -1.49 -7.60 -1.18
C VAL A 18 -2.33 -6.35 -0.99
N ASP A 19 -3.41 -6.23 -1.79
CA ASP A 19 -4.25 -5.04 -1.85
C ASP A 19 -5.56 -5.38 -2.59
N ASP A 20 -6.70 -4.97 -2.07
CA ASP A 20 -8.02 -5.25 -2.65
C ASP A 20 -8.36 -4.34 -3.86
N ASP A 21 -7.59 -3.28 -4.09
CA ASP A 21 -7.67 -2.48 -5.32
C ASP A 21 -6.94 -3.18 -6.48
N ALA A 22 -7.68 -3.98 -7.25
CA ALA A 22 -7.16 -4.70 -8.43
C ALA A 22 -6.55 -3.76 -9.50
N THR A 23 -6.97 -2.50 -9.57
CA THR A 23 -6.40 -1.53 -10.52
C THR A 23 -5.03 -1.07 -10.07
N PHE A 24 -4.91 -0.73 -8.80
CA PHE A 24 -3.65 -0.36 -8.16
C PHE A 24 -2.65 -1.51 -8.27
N THR A 25 -3.04 -2.72 -7.83
CA THR A 25 -2.19 -3.93 -7.84
C THR A 25 -1.64 -4.23 -9.22
N ARG A 26 -2.49 -4.18 -10.25
CA ARG A 26 -2.09 -4.43 -11.65
C ARG A 26 -1.10 -3.38 -12.16
N VAL A 27 -1.30 -2.10 -11.84
CA VAL A 27 -0.40 -1.02 -12.29
C VAL A 27 0.94 -1.13 -11.58
N MET A 28 0.91 -1.34 -10.25
CA MET A 28 2.11 -1.49 -9.44
C MET A 28 2.92 -2.73 -9.83
N ALA A 29 2.26 -3.87 -10.04
CA ALA A 29 2.93 -5.11 -10.47
C ALA A 29 3.69 -4.92 -11.79
N ARG A 30 3.09 -4.27 -12.79
CA ARG A 30 3.76 -3.96 -14.05
C ARG A 30 4.97 -3.03 -13.86
N ALA A 31 4.84 -2.05 -12.99
CA ALA A 31 5.91 -1.10 -12.72
C ALA A 31 7.08 -1.75 -11.99
N MET A 32 6.82 -2.64 -11.02
CA MET A 32 7.84 -3.38 -10.29
C MET A 32 8.49 -4.48 -11.15
N ALA A 33 7.72 -5.16 -12.02
CA ALA A 33 8.29 -6.11 -12.97
C ALA A 33 9.29 -5.47 -13.95
N ARG A 34 9.04 -4.23 -14.38
CA ARG A 34 9.99 -3.46 -15.20
C ARG A 34 11.29 -3.08 -14.46
N ARG A 35 11.26 -3.10 -13.13
CA ARG A 35 12.40 -2.83 -12.24
C ARG A 35 13.14 -4.10 -11.81
N GLY A 36 12.78 -5.26 -12.40
CA GLY A 36 13.48 -6.51 -12.19
C GLY A 36 12.93 -7.37 -11.05
N PHE A 37 11.69 -7.14 -10.60
CA PHE A 37 11.03 -8.02 -9.65
C PHE A 37 10.18 -9.08 -10.35
N ARG A 38 10.17 -10.29 -9.81
CA ARG A 38 9.12 -11.26 -10.04
C ARG A 38 7.97 -10.91 -9.09
N VAL A 39 6.76 -10.68 -9.61
CA VAL A 39 5.66 -10.12 -8.81
C VAL A 39 4.48 -11.08 -8.74
N SER A 40 4.04 -11.38 -7.52
CA SER A 40 2.76 -12.04 -7.22
C SER A 40 1.78 -11.03 -6.63
N THR A 41 0.49 -11.20 -6.90
CA THR A 41 -0.55 -10.28 -6.43
C THR A 41 -1.66 -11.05 -5.73
N ALA A 42 -2.19 -10.49 -4.65
CA ALA A 42 -3.31 -11.03 -3.88
C ALA A 42 -4.31 -9.90 -3.56
N GLY A 43 -5.61 -10.22 -3.63
CA GLY A 43 -6.69 -9.29 -3.30
C GLY A 43 -7.14 -9.34 -1.84
N SER A 44 -6.57 -10.24 -1.03
CA SER A 44 -6.90 -10.39 0.38
C SER A 44 -5.71 -10.92 1.18
N ALA A 45 -5.76 -10.76 2.50
CA ALA A 45 -4.75 -11.30 3.40
C ALA A 45 -4.66 -12.84 3.36
N GLU A 46 -5.80 -13.52 3.20
CA GLU A 46 -5.87 -14.98 3.10
C GLU A 46 -5.18 -15.47 1.82
N GLU A 47 -5.50 -14.87 0.67
CA GLU A 47 -4.87 -15.18 -0.61
C GLU A 47 -3.37 -14.90 -0.56
N GLY A 48 -2.97 -13.76 0.02
CA GLY A 48 -1.57 -13.38 0.19
C GLY A 48 -0.78 -14.40 1.01
N LEU A 49 -1.35 -14.89 2.11
CA LEU A 49 -0.74 -15.93 2.93
C LEU A 49 -0.59 -17.25 2.17
N LEU A 50 -1.61 -17.67 1.42
CA LEU A 50 -1.56 -18.90 0.62
C LEU A 50 -0.47 -18.84 -0.45
N LEU A 51 -0.34 -17.71 -1.14
CA LEU A 51 0.73 -17.51 -2.14
C LEU A 51 2.11 -17.52 -1.49
N ALA A 52 2.28 -16.84 -0.35
CA ALA A 52 3.55 -16.82 0.37
C ALA A 52 3.97 -18.18 0.91
N GLN A 53 3.02 -19.04 1.29
CA GLN A 53 3.30 -20.41 1.73
C GLN A 53 3.74 -21.33 0.58
N GLN A 54 3.27 -21.06 -0.64
CA GLN A 54 3.65 -21.84 -1.83
C GLN A 54 5.04 -21.43 -2.36
N ASP A 55 5.33 -20.15 -2.28
CA ASP A 55 6.55 -19.54 -2.82
C ASP A 55 6.88 -18.29 -1.98
N VAL A 56 7.79 -18.47 -1.02
CA VAL A 56 8.12 -17.45 -0.02
C VAL A 56 8.73 -16.23 -0.71
N PRO A 57 8.13 -15.02 -0.58
CA PRO A 57 8.66 -13.83 -1.21
C PRO A 57 9.78 -13.20 -0.39
N ASP A 58 10.72 -12.53 -1.07
CA ASP A 58 11.77 -11.72 -0.43
C ASP A 58 11.21 -10.39 0.10
N PHE A 59 10.18 -9.87 -0.61
CA PHE A 59 9.57 -8.57 -0.36
C PHE A 59 8.04 -8.69 -0.36
N ALA A 60 7.38 -7.89 0.48
CA ALA A 60 5.92 -7.76 0.43
C ALA A 60 5.46 -6.31 0.65
N THR A 61 4.35 -5.93 -0.01
CA THR A 61 3.59 -4.74 0.35
C THR A 61 2.18 -5.15 0.77
N LEU A 62 1.69 -4.56 1.86
CA LEU A 62 0.40 -4.91 2.44
C LEU A 62 -0.46 -3.67 2.61
N ASP A 63 -1.69 -3.67 2.09
CA ASP A 63 -2.69 -2.69 2.50
C ASP A 63 -3.25 -3.06 3.89
N LEU A 64 -3.55 -2.04 4.67
CA LEU A 64 -4.17 -2.22 6.00
C LEU A 64 -5.67 -2.44 5.91
N LYS A 65 -6.33 -1.86 4.92
CA LYS A 65 -7.78 -1.93 4.79
C LYS A 65 -8.15 -2.77 3.58
N MET A 66 -8.39 -4.03 3.84
CA MET A 66 -8.91 -4.98 2.87
C MET A 66 -10.19 -5.64 3.42
N GLU A 67 -10.98 -6.26 2.56
CA GLU A 67 -12.05 -7.13 3.03
C GLU A 67 -11.47 -8.32 3.80
N GLY A 68 -12.02 -8.61 4.99
CA GLY A 68 -11.53 -9.66 5.88
C GLY A 68 -10.40 -9.20 6.80
N ASP A 69 -9.32 -9.98 6.88
CA ASP A 69 -8.16 -9.68 7.73
C ASP A 69 -7.35 -8.50 7.17
N SER A 70 -6.92 -7.61 8.06
CA SER A 70 -6.06 -6.48 7.68
C SER A 70 -4.61 -6.91 7.44
N GLY A 71 -3.83 -6.08 6.70
CA GLY A 71 -2.40 -6.29 6.52
C GLY A 71 -1.61 -6.39 7.83
N LEU A 72 -2.08 -5.77 8.92
CA LEU A 72 -1.45 -5.92 10.26
C LEU A 72 -1.61 -7.32 10.85
N VAL A 73 -2.63 -8.08 10.44
CA VAL A 73 -2.83 -9.48 10.85
C VAL A 73 -1.97 -10.41 9.98
N LEU A 74 -1.81 -10.08 8.70
CA LEU A 74 -1.00 -10.84 7.76
C LEU A 74 0.51 -10.69 8.04
N LEU A 75 0.96 -9.49 8.40
CA LEU A 75 2.37 -9.16 8.61
C LEU A 75 3.14 -10.16 9.49
N PRO A 76 2.71 -10.48 10.73
CA PRO A 76 3.44 -11.44 11.54
C PRO A 76 3.45 -12.85 10.93
N LYS A 77 2.38 -13.26 10.24
CA LYS A 77 2.30 -14.58 9.59
C LYS A 77 3.30 -14.71 8.43
N LEU A 78 3.57 -13.61 7.69
CA LEU A 78 4.61 -13.59 6.66
C LEU A 78 6.01 -13.66 7.26
N LEU A 79 6.26 -12.91 8.33
CA LEU A 79 7.56 -12.94 9.03
C LEU A 79 7.84 -14.26 9.77
N GLU A 80 6.81 -15.06 10.06
CA GLU A 80 6.98 -16.45 10.54
C GLU A 80 7.46 -17.38 9.42
N LEU A 81 7.15 -17.10 8.14
CA LEU A 81 7.65 -17.88 7.00
C LEU A 81 9.11 -17.53 6.69
N ASP A 82 9.44 -16.25 6.71
CA ASP A 82 10.81 -15.75 6.55
C ASP A 82 11.01 -14.49 7.40
N PRO A 83 11.80 -14.55 8.49
CA PRO A 83 12.11 -13.41 9.34
C PRO A 83 12.90 -12.31 8.63
N ASP A 84 13.60 -12.61 7.55
CA ASP A 84 14.37 -11.64 6.75
C ASP A 84 13.52 -10.98 5.64
N MET A 85 12.28 -11.43 5.44
CA MET A 85 11.35 -10.83 4.49
C MET A 85 11.14 -9.35 4.78
N ARG A 86 11.28 -8.53 3.76
CA ARG A 86 11.09 -7.08 3.89
C ARG A 86 9.65 -6.70 3.56
N VAL A 87 8.91 -6.30 4.58
CA VAL A 87 7.49 -5.97 4.44
C VAL A 87 7.24 -4.49 4.63
N VAL A 88 6.65 -3.85 3.63
CA VAL A 88 6.21 -2.44 3.65
C VAL A 88 4.69 -2.39 3.76
N ILE A 89 4.19 -1.60 4.69
CA ILE A 89 2.76 -1.24 4.72
C ILE A 89 2.53 -0.10 3.74
N LEU A 90 1.55 -0.27 2.84
CA LEU A 90 1.19 0.71 1.81
C LEU A 90 -0.32 0.93 1.84
N THR A 91 -0.78 2.03 2.45
CA THR A 91 -2.21 2.23 2.72
C THR A 91 -2.69 3.65 2.48
N GLY A 92 -3.96 3.79 2.10
CA GLY A 92 -4.68 5.07 2.04
C GLY A 92 -5.12 5.60 3.42
N TYR A 93 -4.94 4.79 4.48
CA TYR A 93 -5.36 5.13 5.84
C TYR A 93 -4.15 5.31 6.73
N SER A 94 -3.60 6.51 6.77
CA SER A 94 -2.45 6.81 7.61
C SER A 94 -2.85 7.39 8.96
N SER A 95 -2.38 6.75 10.04
CA SER A 95 -2.29 7.37 11.36
C SER A 95 -0.93 7.05 11.95
N ILE A 96 -0.39 7.97 12.72
CA ILE A 96 0.90 7.77 13.42
C ILE A 96 0.83 6.51 14.29
N ALA A 97 -0.28 6.28 14.98
CA ALA A 97 -0.48 5.10 15.82
C ALA A 97 -0.38 3.79 15.02
N THR A 98 -1.01 3.74 13.84
CA THR A 98 -1.00 2.56 12.97
C THR A 98 0.38 2.32 12.38
N ALA A 99 1.10 3.39 12.01
CA ALA A 99 2.46 3.27 11.51
C ALA A 99 3.42 2.74 12.59
N VAL A 100 3.35 3.28 13.80
CA VAL A 100 4.14 2.80 14.94
C VAL A 100 3.82 1.34 15.26
N GLU A 101 2.55 0.93 15.19
CA GLU A 101 2.15 -0.46 15.40
C GLU A 101 2.71 -1.38 14.32
N ALA A 102 2.65 -0.98 13.05
CA ALA A 102 3.19 -1.75 11.93
C ALA A 102 4.71 -2.00 12.09
N ILE A 103 5.47 -0.93 12.40
CA ILE A 103 6.92 -1.04 12.64
C ILE A 103 7.23 -1.94 13.85
N LYS A 104 6.49 -1.81 14.95
CA LYS A 104 6.64 -2.69 16.12
C LYS A 104 6.35 -4.16 15.82
N ARG A 105 5.50 -4.44 14.84
CA ARG A 105 5.18 -5.81 14.39
C ARG A 105 6.16 -6.35 13.35
N GLY A 106 7.17 -5.56 12.97
CA GLY A 106 8.27 -5.97 12.10
C GLY A 106 8.16 -5.47 10.64
N ALA A 107 7.23 -4.56 10.31
CA ALA A 107 7.28 -3.88 9.02
C ALA A 107 8.58 -3.09 8.89
N CYS A 108 9.27 -3.21 7.75
CA CYS A 108 10.50 -2.47 7.50
C CYS A 108 10.24 -0.99 7.17
N ASN A 109 9.04 -0.68 6.66
CA ASN A 109 8.65 0.69 6.37
C ASN A 109 7.11 0.84 6.26
N TYR A 110 6.65 2.08 6.16
CA TYR A 110 5.24 2.43 6.06
C TYR A 110 5.07 3.59 5.07
N LEU A 111 4.21 3.42 4.07
CA LEU A 111 3.93 4.42 3.05
C LEU A 111 2.45 4.77 2.98
N CYS A 112 2.16 6.03 2.69
CA CYS A 112 0.81 6.51 2.45
C CYS A 112 0.52 6.53 0.94
N LYS A 113 -0.62 5.95 0.52
CA LYS A 113 -1.12 6.13 -0.85
C LYS A 113 -1.59 7.59 -1.03
N PRO A 114 -1.32 8.24 -2.17
CA PRO A 114 -0.73 7.68 -3.38
C PRO A 114 0.79 7.58 -3.29
N ALA A 115 1.34 6.41 -3.58
CA ALA A 115 2.77 6.15 -3.72
C ALA A 115 3.04 5.59 -5.10
N ASP A 116 4.16 5.95 -5.70
CA ASP A 116 4.59 5.40 -6.97
C ASP A 116 5.55 4.20 -6.77
N ALA A 117 6.00 3.60 -7.88
CA ALA A 117 6.85 2.43 -7.79
C ALA A 117 8.27 2.75 -7.30
N ASP A 118 8.73 3.99 -7.46
CA ASP A 118 10.03 4.43 -6.96
C ASP A 118 9.98 4.62 -5.45
N ASP A 119 8.88 5.18 -4.93
CA ASP A 119 8.61 5.28 -3.48
C ASP A 119 8.59 3.89 -2.83
N VAL A 120 7.85 2.95 -3.45
CA VAL A 120 7.75 1.56 -2.95
C VAL A 120 9.11 0.87 -2.96
N MET A 121 9.87 0.99 -4.06
CA MET A 121 11.20 0.41 -4.17
C MET A 121 12.16 1.00 -3.14
N ALA A 122 12.18 2.33 -2.97
CA ALA A 122 12.99 2.99 -1.96
C ALA A 122 12.65 2.50 -0.55
N ALA A 123 11.36 2.36 -0.23
CA ALA A 123 10.91 1.85 1.06
C ALA A 123 11.27 0.38 1.29
N LEU A 124 11.18 -0.47 0.24
CA LEU A 124 11.56 -1.88 0.31
C LEU A 124 13.08 -2.05 0.50
N LEU A 125 13.91 -1.20 -0.08
CA LEU A 125 15.37 -1.29 -0.01
C LEU A 125 15.99 -0.49 1.14
N SER A 126 15.22 0.38 1.82
CA SER A 126 15.70 1.19 2.95
C SER A 126 16.10 0.34 4.14
N GLN A 127 17.30 0.52 4.67
CA GLN A 127 17.79 -0.22 5.85
C GLN A 127 17.12 0.22 7.17
N HIS A 128 16.47 1.36 7.21
CA HIS A 128 15.77 1.91 8.39
C HIS A 128 14.39 2.37 8.00
N ALA A 129 13.41 2.15 8.88
CA ALA A 129 12.10 2.76 8.75
C ALA A 129 12.26 4.29 8.79
N ASP A 130 11.98 4.95 7.68
CA ASP A 130 12.01 6.40 7.62
C ASP A 130 10.70 6.95 8.20
N LEU A 131 10.69 7.11 9.52
CA LEU A 131 9.54 7.68 10.23
C LEU A 131 9.38 9.18 9.93
N ASP A 132 10.42 9.84 9.43
CA ASP A 132 10.35 11.25 9.01
C ASP A 132 9.56 11.39 7.70
N SER A 133 9.54 10.34 6.86
CA SER A 133 8.68 10.30 5.65
C SER A 133 7.18 10.23 5.97
N LEU A 134 6.81 9.90 7.20
CA LEU A 134 5.41 9.96 7.67
C LEU A 134 4.91 11.40 7.87
N VAL A 135 5.83 12.35 7.98
CA VAL A 135 5.51 13.77 7.96
C VAL A 135 5.74 14.23 6.52
N PRO A 136 4.70 14.48 5.72
CA PRO A 136 4.89 14.98 4.37
C PRO A 136 5.71 16.28 4.46
N ASP A 137 6.84 16.36 3.76
CA ASP A 137 7.65 17.59 3.64
C ASP A 137 6.82 18.76 3.09
N ASN A 138 5.68 18.44 2.52
CA ASN A 138 4.71 19.42 2.07
C ASN A 138 3.34 19.01 2.61
N PRO A 139 2.81 19.69 3.65
CA PRO A 139 1.50 19.35 4.18
C PRO A 139 0.49 19.39 3.04
N MET A 140 -0.23 18.28 2.84
CA MET A 140 -1.31 18.25 1.85
C MET A 140 -2.23 19.44 2.07
N SER A 141 -2.56 20.16 1.02
CA SER A 141 -3.47 21.31 1.15
C SER A 141 -4.76 20.86 1.83
N VAL A 142 -5.30 21.68 2.72
CA VAL A 142 -6.55 21.40 3.44
C VAL A 142 -7.67 21.00 2.47
N ASP A 143 -7.69 21.61 1.26
CA ASP A 143 -8.64 21.29 0.20
C ASP A 143 -8.47 19.85 -0.32
N ARG A 144 -7.25 19.36 -0.43
CA ARG A 144 -6.97 17.98 -0.88
C ARG A 144 -7.37 16.97 0.19
N LEU A 145 -6.98 17.17 1.45
CA LEU A 145 -7.40 16.34 2.58
C LEU A 145 -8.92 16.28 2.69
N GLN A 146 -9.57 17.42 2.56
CA GLN A 146 -11.03 17.51 2.60
C GLN A 146 -11.67 16.79 1.42
N TRP A 147 -11.10 16.89 0.23
CA TRP A 147 -11.60 16.22 -0.97
C TRP A 147 -11.46 14.69 -0.86
N GLU A 148 -10.31 14.19 -0.42
CA GLU A 148 -10.07 12.76 -0.20
C GLU A 148 -11.00 12.19 0.88
N HIS A 149 -11.19 12.93 1.98
CA HIS A 149 -12.15 12.55 3.02
C HIS A 149 -13.59 12.46 2.50
N ILE A 150 -14.00 13.44 1.67
CA ILE A 150 -15.32 13.44 1.03
C ILE A 150 -15.46 12.23 0.09
N GLN A 151 -14.47 11.92 -0.74
CA GLN A 151 -14.51 10.78 -1.66
C GLN A 151 -14.64 9.45 -0.91
N ARG A 152 -13.93 9.31 0.19
CA ARG A 152 -14.01 8.12 1.04
C ARG A 152 -15.42 7.92 1.58
N VAL A 153 -15.98 8.95 2.27
CA VAL A 153 -17.32 8.85 2.86
C VAL A 153 -18.40 8.69 1.78
N LEU A 154 -18.18 9.24 0.58
CA LEU A 154 -19.04 9.01 -0.57
C LEU A 154 -19.03 7.55 -1.03
N GLY A 155 -17.86 6.93 -1.03
CA GLY A 155 -17.70 5.49 -1.31
C GLY A 155 -18.39 4.62 -0.27
N GLU A 156 -18.22 4.91 1.03
CA GLU A 156 -18.89 4.22 2.15
C GLU A 156 -20.42 4.27 2.06
N HIS A 157 -20.95 5.30 1.40
CA HIS A 157 -22.38 5.49 1.17
C HIS A 157 -22.81 5.20 -0.28
N GLU A 158 -22.03 4.38 -1.02
CA GLU A 158 -22.35 3.93 -2.38
C GLU A 158 -22.69 5.06 -3.36
N GLY A 159 -22.04 6.22 -3.20
CA GLY A 159 -22.28 7.40 -4.03
C GLY A 159 -23.51 8.22 -3.64
N ASN A 160 -24.21 7.89 -2.54
CA ASN A 160 -25.40 8.60 -2.09
C ASN A 160 -25.04 9.96 -1.46
N ILE A 161 -25.12 11.03 -2.27
CA ILE A 161 -24.75 12.40 -1.88
C ILE A 161 -25.53 12.87 -0.62
N SER A 162 -26.80 12.47 -0.45
CA SER A 162 -27.59 12.91 0.68
C SER A 162 -27.20 12.22 1.98
N ALA A 163 -26.86 10.94 1.93
CA ALA A 163 -26.34 10.18 3.06
C ALA A 163 -24.95 10.68 3.45
N THR A 164 -24.07 10.86 2.46
CA THR A 164 -22.70 11.40 2.64
C THR A 164 -22.73 12.81 3.26
N ALA A 165 -23.59 13.69 2.79
CA ALA A 165 -23.72 15.05 3.34
C ALA A 165 -24.12 15.02 4.82
N ARG A 166 -25.05 14.15 5.20
CA ARG A 166 -25.44 13.96 6.62
C ARG A 166 -24.30 13.41 7.45
N ALA A 167 -23.59 12.40 6.96
CA ALA A 167 -22.44 11.80 7.64
C ALA A 167 -21.29 12.81 7.87
N LEU A 168 -21.09 13.72 6.91
CA LEU A 168 -20.07 14.78 6.98
C LEU A 168 -20.54 16.06 7.69
N GLY A 169 -21.78 16.11 8.21
CA GLY A 169 -22.35 17.32 8.81
C GLY A 169 -22.46 18.51 7.84
N MET A 170 -22.61 18.25 6.54
CA MET A 170 -22.65 19.28 5.48
C MET A 170 -24.03 19.38 4.84
N HIS A 171 -24.35 20.57 4.32
CA HIS A 171 -25.49 20.71 3.42
C HIS A 171 -25.19 20.01 2.07
N ARG A 172 -26.19 19.28 1.52
CA ARG A 172 -26.08 18.58 0.23
C ARG A 172 -25.52 19.47 -0.88
N ARG A 173 -25.96 20.73 -0.95
CA ARG A 173 -25.49 21.69 -1.95
C ARG A 173 -24.01 22.04 -1.80
N THR A 174 -23.52 22.11 -0.56
CA THR A 174 -22.10 22.32 -0.27
C THR A 174 -21.26 21.15 -0.72
N LEU A 175 -21.70 19.92 -0.44
CA LEU A 175 -21.05 18.69 -0.88
C LEU A 175 -20.97 18.61 -2.40
N GLN A 176 -22.09 18.86 -3.11
CA GLN A 176 -22.10 18.86 -4.58
C GLN A 176 -21.10 19.85 -5.18
N ARG A 177 -21.04 21.09 -4.63
CA ARG A 177 -20.07 22.08 -5.07
C ARG A 177 -18.61 21.65 -4.84
N LYS A 178 -18.33 20.95 -3.73
CA LYS A 178 -17.00 20.43 -3.43
C LYS A 178 -16.62 19.26 -4.33
N LEU A 179 -17.54 18.39 -4.67
CA LEU A 179 -17.32 17.28 -5.61
C LEU A 179 -17.03 17.76 -7.04
N GLN A 180 -17.56 18.93 -7.45
CA GLN A 180 -17.29 19.52 -8.75
C GLN A 180 -15.91 20.20 -8.85
N LYS A 181 -15.30 20.59 -7.72
CA LYS A 181 -13.98 21.20 -7.65
C LYS A 181 -12.94 20.12 -7.37
N ARG A 182 -12.28 19.58 -8.42
CA ARG A 182 -11.07 18.78 -8.23
C ARG A 182 -9.93 19.66 -7.77
N PRO A 183 -9.22 19.34 -6.66
CA PRO A 183 -8.00 20.06 -6.30
C PRO A 183 -6.96 19.87 -7.41
N VAL A 184 -6.28 20.96 -7.77
CA VAL A 184 -5.18 20.92 -8.75
C VAL A 184 -4.02 20.15 -8.14
N ARG A 185 -3.45 19.20 -8.89
CA ARG A 185 -2.16 18.59 -8.56
C ARG A 185 -1.10 19.71 -8.64
N ARG A 186 -0.48 20.02 -7.52
CA ARG A 186 0.83 20.69 -7.46
C ARG A 186 1.82 19.70 -6.93
#